data_585d16da41a45bc5fc35a46963fa9699
#
_entry.id   585d16da41a45bc5fc35a46963fa9699
#
_cell.length_a   1.000
_cell.length_b   1.000
_cell.length_c   1.000
_cell.angle_alpha   90.00
_cell.angle_beta   90.00
_cell.angle_gamma   90.00
#
_symmetry.space_group_name_H-M   'P 1'
#
loop_
_entity.id
_entity.type
_entity.pdbx_description
1 polymer ?
#
loop_
_entity_poly.entity_id
_entity_poly.type
_entity_poly.pdbx_seq_one_letter_code
_entity_poly.pdbx_strand_id
1 'polypeptide(L)'
;MPWPWRRKSRRTLARIAIEGPIAGGTRVRVLKAIEQVQERECPALLLRIDSPGGTVGDSQEIHAALLRLREKGCRVVASFGNISASGGVYVGVAAEKIVANPGTITGSIGVILRGNDLSRLLKRIGIRFETVKSGLYKDILSPDRALSEAERQLLQELIDSSYGQFVAAVAAGRGLEEAVVRGFADGRVFSGAQALPLGLVDVLGDEESARRLAAELAGLDPEKTRAVTFGKPPRKLLGLLPGATLLQQLSQSLSLELAWNGQPLWLHRP
;
A
#
# COMPACT_ATOMS: atom_id res chain seq x y z
N MET A 1 -16.70 -29.64 15.57
CA MET A 1 -17.31 -28.79 16.63
C MET A 1 -16.71 -27.40 16.54
N PRO A 2 -17.48 -26.32 16.37
CA PRO A 2 -16.92 -24.97 16.37
C PRO A 2 -16.48 -24.60 17.79
N TRP A 3 -15.29 -24.04 17.89
CA TRP A 3 -14.65 -23.60 19.12
C TRP A 3 -15.51 -22.55 19.85
N PRO A 4 -15.81 -22.65 21.15
CA PRO A 4 -16.82 -21.84 21.85
C PRO A 4 -16.46 -20.34 22.03
N TRP A 5 -15.29 -19.90 21.62
CA TRP A 5 -14.80 -18.52 21.79
C TRP A 5 -15.05 -17.59 20.59
N ARG A 6 -15.69 -18.06 19.52
CA ARG A 6 -16.09 -17.23 18.38
C ARG A 6 -17.40 -16.48 18.67
N ARG A 7 -17.41 -15.56 19.63
CA ARG A 7 -18.53 -14.65 19.79
C ARG A 7 -18.60 -13.71 18.57
N LYS A 8 -19.67 -13.78 17.80
CA LYS A 8 -20.04 -12.77 16.79
C LYS A 8 -20.10 -11.42 17.51
N SER A 9 -19.31 -10.44 17.03
CA SER A 9 -19.17 -9.16 17.70
C SER A 9 -19.77 -8.04 16.86
N ARG A 10 -21.09 -8.12 16.62
CA ARG A 10 -21.88 -7.10 15.88
C ARG A 10 -21.82 -5.69 16.47
N ARG A 11 -21.07 -5.47 17.55
CA ARG A 11 -20.88 -4.18 18.21
C ARG A 11 -19.42 -3.76 18.28
N THR A 12 -18.52 -4.47 17.58
CA THR A 12 -17.08 -4.19 17.62
C THR A 12 -16.67 -3.47 16.36
N LEU A 13 -16.10 -2.28 16.51
CA LEU A 13 -15.36 -1.61 15.47
C LEU A 13 -13.96 -2.24 15.40
N ALA A 14 -13.63 -2.83 14.26
CA ALA A 14 -12.29 -3.38 14.03
C ALA A 14 -11.32 -2.26 13.64
N ARG A 15 -10.03 -2.43 13.99
CA ARG A 15 -8.93 -1.60 13.51
C ARG A 15 -7.85 -2.49 12.92
N ILE A 16 -7.43 -2.17 11.71
CA ILE A 16 -6.24 -2.75 11.07
C ILE A 16 -5.29 -1.60 10.72
N ALA A 17 -3.99 -1.80 10.99
CA ALA A 17 -2.97 -0.82 10.62
C ALA A 17 -2.03 -1.38 9.55
N ILE A 18 -1.77 -0.55 8.52
CA ILE A 18 -0.74 -0.75 7.50
C ILE A 18 0.31 0.31 7.76
N GLU A 19 1.45 -0.11 8.29
CA GLU A 19 2.56 0.77 8.64
C GLU A 19 3.80 0.35 7.85
N GLY A 20 4.51 1.33 7.27
CA GLY A 20 5.65 1.09 6.41
C GLY A 20 5.29 0.49 5.05
N PRO A 21 6.28 -0.08 4.32
CA PRO A 21 6.08 -0.57 2.96
C PRO A 21 5.10 -1.74 2.86
N ILE A 22 4.31 -1.75 1.77
CA ILE A 22 3.41 -2.85 1.43
C ILE A 22 4.22 -3.88 0.65
N ALA A 23 4.49 -5.01 1.30
CA ALA A 23 5.20 -6.16 0.75
C ALA A 23 4.59 -7.46 1.31
N GLY A 24 5.09 -8.63 0.87
CA GLY A 24 4.51 -9.92 1.20
C GLY A 24 4.23 -10.14 2.70
N GLY A 25 5.12 -9.71 3.60
CA GLY A 25 4.88 -9.80 5.04
C GLY A 25 3.71 -8.94 5.52
N THR A 26 3.59 -7.71 5.00
CA THR A 26 2.46 -6.80 5.27
C THR A 26 1.17 -7.40 4.72
N ARG A 27 1.18 -7.87 3.47
CA ARG A 27 0.02 -8.50 2.83
C ARG A 27 -0.51 -9.68 3.64
N VAL A 28 0.33 -10.66 3.96
CA VAL A 28 -0.08 -11.86 4.72
C VAL A 28 -0.72 -11.49 6.06
N ARG A 29 -0.11 -10.55 6.79
CA ARG A 29 -0.63 -10.06 8.08
C ARG A 29 -1.99 -9.38 7.93
N VAL A 30 -2.13 -8.51 6.94
CA VAL A 30 -3.35 -7.72 6.71
C VAL A 30 -4.49 -8.62 6.21
N LEU A 31 -4.24 -9.52 5.27
CA LEU A 31 -5.25 -10.47 4.78
C LEU A 31 -5.78 -11.35 5.92
N LYS A 32 -4.90 -11.88 6.77
CA LYS A 32 -5.31 -12.65 7.96
C LYS A 32 -6.13 -11.82 8.94
N ALA A 33 -5.82 -10.53 9.09
CA ALA A 33 -6.59 -9.63 9.95
C ALA A 33 -7.98 -9.36 9.36
N ILE A 34 -8.09 -9.14 8.04
CA ILE A 34 -9.36 -8.98 7.32
C ILE A 34 -10.23 -10.23 7.48
N GLU A 35 -9.65 -11.44 7.35
CA GLU A 35 -10.34 -12.69 7.58
C GLU A 35 -10.92 -12.77 9.00
N GLN A 36 -10.14 -12.39 10.02
CA GLN A 36 -10.62 -12.35 11.41
C GLN A 36 -11.75 -11.35 11.63
N VAL A 37 -11.68 -10.16 10.99
CA VAL A 37 -12.76 -9.14 11.02
C VAL A 37 -14.03 -9.70 10.42
N GLN A 38 -13.93 -10.39 9.27
CA GLN A 38 -15.04 -11.04 8.60
C GLN A 38 -15.63 -12.18 9.44
N GLU A 39 -14.81 -13.09 9.98
CA GLU A 39 -15.25 -14.20 10.83
C GLU A 39 -16.00 -13.73 12.08
N ARG A 40 -15.61 -12.56 12.63
CA ARG A 40 -16.26 -11.97 13.80
C ARG A 40 -17.48 -11.14 13.44
N GLU A 41 -17.81 -11.00 12.16
CA GLU A 41 -18.91 -10.16 11.66
C GLU A 41 -18.84 -8.74 12.23
N CYS A 42 -17.65 -8.11 12.23
CA CYS A 42 -17.50 -6.75 12.68
C CYS A 42 -18.24 -5.80 11.70
N PRO A 43 -19.14 -4.93 12.19
CA PRO A 43 -19.91 -4.06 11.30
C PRO A 43 -19.11 -2.91 10.70
N ALA A 44 -17.96 -2.57 11.30
CA ALA A 44 -17.08 -1.51 10.83
C ALA A 44 -15.60 -1.89 10.96
N LEU A 45 -14.82 -1.37 10.03
CA LEU A 45 -13.36 -1.41 10.00
C LEU A 45 -12.78 0.00 9.86
N LEU A 46 -11.98 0.40 10.83
CA LEU A 46 -11.04 1.52 10.72
C LEU A 46 -9.74 0.99 10.14
N LEU A 47 -9.41 1.39 8.92
CA LEU A 47 -8.18 1.04 8.23
C LEU A 47 -7.17 2.18 8.36
N ARG A 48 -6.22 2.07 9.30
CA ARG A 48 -5.13 3.04 9.42
C ARG A 48 -4.04 2.73 8.40
N ILE A 49 -3.68 3.71 7.56
CA ILE A 49 -2.62 3.59 6.57
C ILE A 49 -1.56 4.65 6.84
N ASP A 50 -0.33 4.21 7.11
CA ASP A 50 0.86 5.06 7.23
C ASP A 50 1.98 4.38 6.41
N SER A 51 1.91 4.53 5.07
CA SER A 51 2.67 3.74 4.11
C SER A 51 3.06 4.56 2.89
N PRO A 52 4.31 4.45 2.43
CA PRO A 52 4.73 5.02 1.15
C PRO A 52 4.23 4.23 -0.08
N GLY A 53 3.52 3.12 0.14
CA GLY A 53 3.14 2.16 -0.89
C GLY A 53 4.01 0.90 -0.89
N GLY A 54 4.16 0.24 -2.04
CA GLY A 54 4.92 -0.99 -2.14
C GLY A 54 4.70 -1.73 -3.46
N THR A 55 4.73 -3.07 -3.42
CA THR A 55 4.54 -3.90 -4.62
C THR A 55 3.09 -3.83 -5.12
N VAL A 56 2.95 -3.86 -6.45
CA VAL A 56 1.65 -3.79 -7.13
C VAL A 56 0.74 -4.93 -6.68
N GLY A 57 1.21 -6.17 -6.81
CA GLY A 57 0.40 -7.35 -6.52
C GLY A 57 -0.05 -7.44 -5.05
N ASP A 58 0.83 -7.13 -4.08
CA ASP A 58 0.47 -7.14 -2.66
C ASP A 58 -0.60 -6.08 -2.33
N SER A 59 -0.50 -4.90 -2.97
CA SER A 59 -1.49 -3.82 -2.81
C SER A 59 -2.84 -4.22 -3.41
N GLN A 60 -2.84 -4.89 -4.57
CA GLN A 60 -4.04 -5.38 -5.24
C GLN A 60 -4.77 -6.45 -4.41
N GLU A 61 -4.04 -7.41 -3.83
CA GLU A 61 -4.65 -8.45 -2.99
C GLU A 61 -5.33 -7.87 -1.75
N ILE A 62 -4.70 -6.89 -1.09
CA ILE A 62 -5.28 -6.21 0.07
C ILE A 62 -6.53 -5.42 -0.34
N HIS A 63 -6.44 -4.63 -1.43
CA HIS A 63 -7.56 -3.87 -1.98
C HIS A 63 -8.77 -4.77 -2.29
N ALA A 64 -8.55 -5.86 -3.02
CA ALA A 64 -9.60 -6.81 -3.36
C ALA A 64 -10.23 -7.48 -2.12
N ALA A 65 -9.44 -7.78 -1.09
CA ALA A 65 -9.95 -8.33 0.17
C ALA A 65 -10.84 -7.32 0.92
N LEU A 66 -10.49 -6.03 0.91
CA LEU A 66 -11.30 -4.96 1.50
C LEU A 66 -12.62 -4.77 0.76
N LEU A 67 -12.63 -4.81 -0.58
CA LEU A 67 -13.86 -4.76 -1.36
C LEU A 67 -14.80 -5.93 -1.00
N ARG A 68 -14.29 -7.15 -0.97
CA ARG A 68 -15.07 -8.32 -0.54
C ARG A 68 -15.62 -8.21 0.89
N LEU A 69 -14.86 -7.57 1.79
CA LEU A 69 -15.32 -7.31 3.16
C LEU A 69 -16.50 -6.32 3.17
N ARG A 70 -16.44 -5.27 2.34
CA ARG A 70 -17.54 -4.29 2.16
C ARG A 70 -18.79 -4.94 1.57
N GLU A 71 -18.64 -5.78 0.55
CA GLU A 71 -19.75 -6.54 -0.05
C GLU A 71 -20.48 -7.40 0.98
N LYS A 72 -19.78 -7.84 2.04
CA LYS A 72 -20.38 -8.57 3.18
C LYS A 72 -21.00 -7.65 4.25
N GLY A 73 -21.08 -6.35 3.98
CA GLY A 73 -21.75 -5.37 4.83
C GLY A 73 -20.87 -4.72 5.91
N CYS A 74 -19.56 -4.95 5.92
CA CYS A 74 -18.66 -4.23 6.82
C CYS A 74 -18.34 -2.83 6.26
N ARG A 75 -18.63 -1.78 7.04
CA ARG A 75 -18.32 -0.39 6.67
C ARG A 75 -16.82 -0.14 6.85
N VAL A 76 -16.12 0.29 5.81
CA VAL A 76 -14.69 0.53 5.84
C VAL A 76 -14.38 2.01 5.71
N VAL A 77 -13.70 2.57 6.71
CA VAL A 77 -13.18 3.95 6.68
C VAL A 77 -11.67 3.89 6.77
N ALA A 78 -10.98 4.51 5.81
CA ALA A 78 -9.54 4.67 5.83
C ALA A 78 -9.15 5.94 6.58
N SER A 79 -8.13 5.83 7.43
CA SER A 79 -7.45 6.94 8.08
C SER A 79 -6.02 7.02 7.57
N PHE A 80 -5.71 8.06 6.82
CA PHE A 80 -4.37 8.29 6.30
C PHE A 80 -3.47 8.92 7.37
N GLY A 81 -2.28 8.34 7.55
CA GLY A 81 -1.28 8.73 8.53
C GLY A 81 -0.42 9.91 8.12
N ASN A 82 0.84 9.89 8.51
CA ASN A 82 1.81 10.87 8.05
C ASN A 82 1.98 10.80 6.53
N ILE A 83 2.04 9.56 6.02
CA ILE A 83 2.11 9.27 4.61
C ILE A 83 1.13 8.16 4.25
N SER A 84 0.35 8.37 3.20
CA SER A 84 -0.48 7.36 2.55
C SER A 84 -0.41 7.59 1.06
N ALA A 85 0.65 7.08 0.45
CA ALA A 85 0.98 7.40 -0.93
C ALA A 85 1.07 6.14 -1.80
N SER A 86 0.88 6.30 -3.11
CA SER A 86 1.06 5.23 -4.10
C SER A 86 0.24 3.97 -3.75
N GLY A 87 0.87 2.81 -3.50
CA GLY A 87 0.14 1.60 -3.06
C GLY A 87 -0.71 1.82 -1.80
N GLY A 88 -0.35 2.78 -0.92
CA GLY A 88 -1.18 3.19 0.22
C GLY A 88 -2.50 3.83 -0.21
N VAL A 89 -2.47 4.69 -1.25
CA VAL A 89 -3.68 5.23 -1.88
C VAL A 89 -4.47 4.10 -2.55
N TYR A 90 -3.80 3.21 -3.29
CA TYR A 90 -4.47 2.09 -3.96
C TYR A 90 -5.28 1.23 -2.99
N VAL A 91 -4.71 0.93 -1.83
CA VAL A 91 -5.42 0.20 -0.77
C VAL A 91 -6.51 1.06 -0.13
N GLY A 92 -6.21 2.34 0.09
CA GLY A 92 -7.13 3.28 0.74
C GLY A 92 -8.42 3.52 -0.03
N VAL A 93 -8.38 3.56 -1.37
CA VAL A 93 -9.57 3.78 -2.20
C VAL A 93 -10.56 2.60 -2.21
N ALA A 94 -10.20 1.46 -1.61
CA ALA A 94 -11.15 0.40 -1.29
C ALA A 94 -12.12 0.78 -0.17
N ALA A 95 -11.82 1.81 0.64
CA ALA A 95 -12.71 2.28 1.70
C ALA A 95 -13.89 3.10 1.15
N GLU A 96 -14.97 3.20 1.94
CA GLU A 96 -16.13 4.04 1.62
C GLU A 96 -15.83 5.52 1.82
N LYS A 97 -15.03 5.81 2.85
CA LYS A 97 -14.59 7.16 3.21
C LYS A 97 -13.12 7.16 3.56
N ILE A 98 -12.45 8.24 3.20
CA ILE A 98 -11.04 8.49 3.49
C ILE A 98 -10.93 9.76 4.32
N VAL A 99 -10.34 9.64 5.50
CA VAL A 99 -10.02 10.75 6.40
C VAL A 99 -8.50 10.96 6.42
N ALA A 100 -8.05 12.20 6.28
CA ALA A 100 -6.62 12.53 6.33
C ALA A 100 -6.38 13.80 7.15
N ASN A 101 -5.26 13.89 7.86
CA ASN A 101 -4.85 15.16 8.42
C ASN A 101 -4.52 16.17 7.30
N PRO A 102 -4.70 17.47 7.50
CA PRO A 102 -4.36 18.47 6.48
C PRO A 102 -2.93 18.35 5.95
N GLY A 103 -1.97 17.96 6.80
CA GLY A 103 -0.56 17.78 6.47
C GLY A 103 -0.15 16.38 6.01
N THR A 104 -1.07 15.42 5.93
CA THR A 104 -0.79 14.06 5.41
C THR A 104 -0.21 14.14 3.99
N ILE A 105 0.86 13.41 3.73
CA ILE A 105 1.38 13.23 2.36
C ILE A 105 0.61 12.11 1.70
N THR A 106 -0.03 12.40 0.55
CA THR A 106 -0.81 11.42 -0.22
C THR A 106 -0.60 11.59 -1.73
N GLY A 107 -1.36 10.88 -2.57
CA GLY A 107 -1.17 10.89 -4.02
C GLY A 107 -0.08 9.92 -4.47
N SER A 108 0.93 10.40 -5.24
CA SER A 108 1.93 9.53 -5.86
C SER A 108 1.29 8.38 -6.67
N ILE A 109 0.22 8.72 -7.42
CA ILE A 109 -0.49 7.77 -8.28
C ILE A 109 0.35 7.60 -9.53
N GLY A 110 1.09 6.49 -9.55
CA GLY A 110 2.05 6.19 -10.62
C GLY A 110 2.75 4.86 -10.38
N VAL A 111 3.49 4.40 -11.37
CA VAL A 111 4.24 3.14 -11.34
C VAL A 111 5.69 3.43 -11.68
N ILE A 112 6.59 2.86 -10.93
CA ILE A 112 8.02 2.88 -11.26
C ILE A 112 8.56 1.46 -11.31
N LEU A 113 9.49 1.23 -12.24
CA LEU A 113 10.32 0.06 -12.30
C LEU A 113 11.75 0.54 -12.43
N ARG A 114 12.62 0.10 -11.56
CA ARG A 114 13.99 0.59 -11.46
C ARG A 114 14.98 -0.55 -11.64
N GLY A 115 15.98 -0.34 -12.46
CA GLY A 115 17.18 -1.15 -12.59
C GLY A 115 18.43 -0.27 -12.51
N ASN A 116 19.57 -0.86 -12.19
CA ASN A 116 20.86 -0.18 -12.15
C ASN A 116 21.72 -0.65 -13.32
N ASP A 117 22.32 0.27 -14.06
CA ASP A 117 23.38 -0.04 -15.03
C ASP A 117 24.74 0.19 -14.35
N LEU A 118 25.40 -0.90 -14.00
CA LEU A 118 26.74 -0.93 -13.41
C LEU A 118 27.81 -1.33 -14.41
N SER A 119 27.50 -1.45 -15.70
CA SER A 119 28.38 -1.96 -16.75
C SER A 119 29.76 -1.26 -16.78
N ARG A 120 29.74 0.09 -16.63
CA ARG A 120 30.96 0.90 -16.60
C ARG A 120 31.82 0.60 -15.36
N LEU A 121 31.20 0.43 -14.20
CA LEU A 121 31.92 0.11 -12.96
C LEU A 121 32.50 -1.28 -13.01
N LEU A 122 31.75 -2.28 -13.43
CA LEU A 122 32.15 -3.67 -13.56
C LEU A 122 33.34 -3.81 -14.52
N LYS A 123 33.26 -3.14 -15.68
CA LYS A 123 34.35 -3.08 -16.65
C LYS A 123 35.61 -2.47 -16.06
N ARG A 124 35.50 -1.41 -15.26
CA ARG A 124 36.63 -0.72 -14.63
C ARG A 124 37.36 -1.56 -13.59
N ILE A 125 36.62 -2.42 -12.86
CA ILE A 125 37.18 -3.32 -11.85
C ILE A 125 37.53 -4.72 -12.39
N GLY A 126 37.42 -4.92 -13.71
CA GLY A 126 37.75 -6.16 -14.37
C GLY A 126 36.77 -7.32 -14.19
N ILE A 127 35.55 -7.05 -13.72
CA ILE A 127 34.50 -8.08 -13.61
C ILE A 127 33.71 -8.17 -14.91
N ARG A 128 33.53 -9.40 -15.40
CA ARG A 128 32.71 -9.72 -16.57
C ARG A 128 31.74 -10.83 -16.21
N PHE A 129 30.44 -10.63 -16.60
CA PHE A 129 29.43 -11.67 -16.50
C PHE A 129 29.36 -12.42 -17.83
N GLU A 130 29.29 -13.74 -17.76
CA GLU A 130 28.99 -14.61 -18.88
C GLU A 130 27.58 -15.17 -18.69
N THR A 131 26.65 -14.70 -19.50
CA THR A 131 25.23 -15.06 -19.37
C THR A 131 24.81 -15.98 -20.50
N VAL A 132 24.42 -17.22 -20.15
CA VAL A 132 23.73 -18.13 -21.07
C VAL A 132 22.25 -18.11 -20.75
N LYS A 133 21.42 -17.78 -21.73
CA LYS A 133 19.97 -17.57 -21.53
C LYS A 133 19.15 -18.28 -22.59
N SER A 134 17.97 -18.77 -22.18
CA SER A 134 17.01 -19.46 -23.05
C SER A 134 16.16 -18.51 -23.91
N GLY A 135 16.13 -17.21 -23.62
CA GLY A 135 15.32 -16.22 -24.33
C GLY A 135 15.91 -14.82 -24.26
N LEU A 136 15.57 -14.01 -25.25
CA LEU A 136 16.14 -12.68 -25.46
C LEU A 136 16.02 -11.77 -24.22
N TYR A 137 14.87 -11.81 -23.56
CA TYR A 137 14.53 -10.92 -22.44
C TYR A 137 14.78 -11.51 -21.05
N LYS A 138 15.41 -12.70 -20.95
CA LYS A 138 15.56 -13.40 -19.67
C LYS A 138 16.48 -12.68 -18.67
N ASP A 139 17.38 -11.85 -19.16
CA ASP A 139 18.31 -11.01 -18.42
C ASP A 139 17.97 -9.51 -18.47
N ILE A 140 16.71 -9.19 -18.72
CA ILE A 140 16.21 -7.81 -18.67
C ILE A 140 16.49 -7.21 -17.28
N LEU A 141 16.94 -5.96 -17.23
CA LEU A 141 17.41 -5.28 -16.02
C LEU A 141 18.66 -5.89 -15.37
N SER A 142 19.40 -6.75 -16.08
CA SER A 142 20.71 -7.16 -15.59
C SER A 142 21.64 -5.93 -15.41
N PRO A 143 22.36 -5.82 -14.25
CA PRO A 143 23.13 -4.61 -13.94
C PRO A 143 24.43 -4.51 -14.73
N ASP A 144 24.82 -5.53 -15.50
CA ASP A 144 26.07 -5.60 -16.24
C ASP A 144 25.98 -5.01 -17.66
N ARG A 145 24.77 -4.58 -18.08
CA ARG A 145 24.54 -3.98 -19.39
C ARG A 145 23.39 -2.96 -19.37
N ALA A 146 23.42 -2.04 -20.32
CA ALA A 146 22.29 -1.14 -20.57
C ALA A 146 21.10 -1.89 -21.15
N LEU A 147 19.90 -1.36 -20.93
CA LEU A 147 18.67 -1.82 -21.60
C LEU A 147 18.72 -1.49 -23.08
N SER A 148 18.31 -2.44 -23.90
CA SER A 148 18.01 -2.17 -25.31
C SER A 148 16.70 -1.40 -25.46
N GLU A 149 16.47 -0.80 -26.63
CA GLU A 149 15.22 -0.07 -26.90
C GLU A 149 13.98 -1.00 -26.87
N ALA A 150 14.11 -2.22 -27.40
CA ALA A 150 13.05 -3.23 -27.34
C ALA A 150 12.70 -3.64 -25.90
N GLU A 151 13.69 -3.77 -25.02
CA GLU A 151 13.48 -4.06 -23.59
C GLU A 151 12.83 -2.89 -22.88
N ARG A 152 13.22 -1.66 -23.21
CA ARG A 152 12.62 -0.44 -22.67
C ARG A 152 11.15 -0.35 -23.03
N GLN A 153 10.80 -0.61 -24.29
CA GLN A 153 9.41 -0.61 -24.74
C GLN A 153 8.58 -1.67 -24.04
N LEU A 154 9.09 -2.89 -23.91
CA LEU A 154 8.41 -3.99 -23.19
C LEU A 154 8.14 -3.64 -21.72
N LEU A 155 9.11 -3.01 -21.05
CA LEU A 155 8.93 -2.56 -19.67
C LEU A 155 7.96 -1.37 -19.57
N GLN A 156 7.93 -0.48 -20.56
CA GLN A 156 6.98 0.62 -20.61
C GLN A 156 5.55 0.11 -20.74
N GLU A 157 5.30 -0.87 -21.59
CA GLU A 157 3.98 -1.51 -21.74
C GLU A 157 3.50 -2.14 -20.42
N LEU A 158 4.41 -2.77 -19.66
CA LEU A 158 4.11 -3.32 -18.33
C LEU A 158 3.72 -2.21 -17.34
N ILE A 159 4.47 -1.09 -17.35
CA ILE A 159 4.18 0.08 -16.51
C ILE A 159 2.83 0.69 -16.90
N ASP A 160 2.56 0.87 -18.18
CA ASP A 160 1.32 1.47 -18.67
C ASP A 160 0.11 0.62 -18.29
N SER A 161 0.22 -0.71 -18.39
CA SER A 161 -0.81 -1.63 -17.92
C SER A 161 -1.08 -1.49 -16.42
N SER A 162 -0.03 -1.47 -15.61
CA SER A 162 -0.15 -1.32 -14.15
C SER A 162 -0.68 0.06 -13.74
N TYR A 163 -0.28 1.11 -14.48
CA TYR A 163 -0.78 2.47 -14.28
C TYR A 163 -2.26 2.60 -14.64
N GLY A 164 -2.70 2.01 -15.75
CA GLY A 164 -4.11 1.99 -16.13
C GLY A 164 -4.98 1.34 -15.04
N GLN A 165 -4.52 0.22 -14.47
CA GLN A 165 -5.21 -0.44 -13.35
C GLN A 165 -5.27 0.45 -12.09
N PHE A 166 -4.22 1.23 -11.81
CA PHE A 166 -4.23 2.16 -10.68
C PHE A 166 -5.26 3.28 -10.89
N VAL A 167 -5.23 3.92 -12.05
CA VAL A 167 -6.20 4.97 -12.40
C VAL A 167 -7.64 4.46 -12.29
N ALA A 168 -7.93 3.29 -12.85
CA ALA A 168 -9.26 2.67 -12.79
C ALA A 168 -9.70 2.38 -11.34
N ALA A 169 -8.81 1.89 -10.49
CA ALA A 169 -9.11 1.63 -9.07
C ALA A 169 -9.43 2.92 -8.31
N VAL A 170 -8.66 4.00 -8.56
CA VAL A 170 -8.93 5.31 -7.95
C VAL A 170 -10.26 5.86 -8.47
N ALA A 171 -10.50 5.83 -9.77
CA ALA A 171 -11.74 6.29 -10.38
C ALA A 171 -12.96 5.58 -9.77
N ALA A 172 -12.94 4.26 -9.75
CA ALA A 172 -14.01 3.43 -9.18
C ALA A 172 -14.20 3.68 -7.66
N GLY A 173 -13.12 3.71 -6.90
CA GLY A 173 -13.17 3.87 -5.44
C GLY A 173 -13.59 5.29 -5.00
N ARG A 174 -13.38 6.29 -5.84
CA ARG A 174 -13.71 7.69 -5.55
C ARG A 174 -14.93 8.22 -6.30
N GLY A 175 -15.52 7.42 -7.20
CA GLY A 175 -16.64 7.85 -8.04
C GLY A 175 -16.25 8.98 -9.00
N LEU A 176 -15.02 8.95 -9.52
CA LEU A 176 -14.48 9.93 -10.44
C LEU A 176 -14.36 9.32 -11.84
N GLU A 177 -14.43 10.16 -12.88
CA GLU A 177 -14.10 9.75 -14.23
C GLU A 177 -12.57 9.52 -14.36
N GLU A 178 -12.15 8.49 -15.11
CA GLU A 178 -10.72 8.20 -15.30
C GLU A 178 -9.95 9.38 -15.89
N ALA A 179 -10.58 10.17 -16.78
CA ALA A 179 -9.96 11.36 -17.36
C ALA A 179 -9.62 12.42 -16.30
N VAL A 180 -10.49 12.58 -15.29
CA VAL A 180 -10.25 13.48 -14.15
C VAL A 180 -9.08 12.96 -13.32
N VAL A 181 -9.05 11.66 -13.02
CA VAL A 181 -7.96 11.04 -12.28
C VAL A 181 -6.64 11.20 -13.03
N ARG A 182 -6.59 10.96 -14.33
CA ARG A 182 -5.39 11.14 -15.17
C ARG A 182 -4.84 12.57 -15.15
N GLY A 183 -5.70 13.56 -14.92
CA GLY A 183 -5.29 14.97 -14.82
C GLY A 183 -4.38 15.28 -13.62
N PHE A 184 -4.37 14.43 -12.60
CA PHE A 184 -3.50 14.59 -11.43
C PHE A 184 -2.69 13.32 -11.06
N ALA A 185 -2.85 12.22 -11.79
CA ALA A 185 -2.19 10.93 -11.54
C ALA A 185 -0.85 10.80 -12.31
N ASP A 186 0.01 11.78 -12.20
CA ASP A 186 1.34 11.81 -12.85
C ASP A 186 2.50 11.49 -11.89
N GLY A 187 2.17 10.92 -10.74
CA GLY A 187 3.14 10.58 -9.70
C GLY A 187 3.39 11.69 -8.68
N ARG A 188 2.78 12.87 -8.84
CA ARG A 188 2.90 13.96 -7.88
C ARG A 188 2.25 13.61 -6.54
N VAL A 189 2.74 14.26 -5.48
CA VAL A 189 2.18 14.16 -4.13
C VAL A 189 1.35 15.37 -3.79
N PHE A 190 0.45 15.19 -2.82
CA PHE A 190 -0.44 16.22 -2.29
C PHE A 190 -0.40 16.20 -0.77
N SER A 191 -0.66 17.32 -0.15
CA SER A 191 -1.10 17.33 1.24
C SER A 191 -2.55 16.82 1.34
N GLY A 192 -2.98 16.38 2.52
CA GLY A 192 -4.38 16.02 2.74
C GLY A 192 -5.34 17.15 2.38
N ALA A 193 -4.95 18.41 2.70
CA ALA A 193 -5.72 19.59 2.34
C ALA A 193 -5.84 19.79 0.81
N GLN A 194 -4.79 19.49 0.05
CA GLN A 194 -4.83 19.54 -1.43
C GLN A 194 -5.59 18.37 -2.03
N ALA A 195 -5.60 17.21 -1.36
CA ALA A 195 -6.27 16.01 -1.83
C ALA A 195 -7.81 16.07 -1.68
N LEU A 196 -8.31 16.89 -0.74
CA LEU A 196 -9.76 17.06 -0.50
C LEU A 196 -10.51 17.59 -1.74
N PRO A 197 -10.15 18.73 -2.34
CA PRO A 197 -10.85 19.23 -3.54
C PRO A 197 -10.67 18.35 -4.77
N LEU A 198 -9.66 17.46 -4.80
CA LEU A 198 -9.49 16.47 -5.85
C LEU A 198 -10.39 15.24 -5.69
N GLY A 199 -11.12 15.14 -4.58
CA GLY A 199 -11.93 13.97 -4.26
C GLY A 199 -11.14 12.73 -3.82
N LEU A 200 -9.81 12.84 -3.63
CA LEU A 200 -8.98 11.74 -3.10
C LEU A 200 -9.21 11.51 -1.61
N VAL A 201 -9.60 12.54 -0.87
CA VAL A 201 -9.92 12.51 0.57
C VAL A 201 -11.34 13.04 0.74
N ASP A 202 -12.11 12.48 1.67
CA ASP A 202 -13.49 12.91 1.94
C ASP A 202 -13.56 13.95 3.07
N VAL A 203 -12.71 13.78 4.10
CA VAL A 203 -12.76 14.58 5.33
C VAL A 203 -11.35 14.88 5.82
N LEU A 204 -11.11 16.12 6.24
CA LEU A 204 -9.91 16.47 6.97
C LEU A 204 -10.12 16.16 8.46
N GLY A 205 -9.22 15.37 9.04
CA GLY A 205 -9.30 14.94 10.43
C GLY A 205 -8.23 13.91 10.77
N ASP A 206 -8.21 13.54 12.03
CA ASP A 206 -7.28 12.56 12.60
C ASP A 206 -7.87 11.13 12.60
N GLU A 207 -7.15 10.20 13.20
CA GLU A 207 -7.61 8.81 13.33
C GLU A 207 -8.87 8.69 14.20
N GLU A 208 -9.04 9.57 15.17
CA GLU A 208 -10.23 9.59 16.02
C GLU A 208 -11.47 10.04 15.24
N SER A 209 -11.33 11.03 14.37
CA SER A 209 -12.38 11.47 13.44
C SER A 209 -12.79 10.32 12.51
N ALA A 210 -11.82 9.57 11.98
CA ALA A 210 -12.09 8.40 11.14
C ALA A 210 -12.78 7.27 11.92
N ARG A 211 -12.40 7.05 13.19
CA ARG A 211 -13.04 6.06 14.07
C ARG A 211 -14.51 6.41 14.33
N ARG A 212 -14.79 7.68 14.63
CA ARG A 212 -16.17 8.18 14.83
C ARG A 212 -17.00 7.99 13.57
N LEU A 213 -16.48 8.40 12.43
CA LEU A 213 -17.15 8.22 11.14
C LEU A 213 -17.44 6.74 10.83
N ALA A 214 -16.49 5.85 11.10
CA ALA A 214 -16.70 4.41 10.93
C ALA A 214 -17.79 3.85 11.84
N ALA A 215 -17.86 4.32 13.09
CA ALA A 215 -18.92 3.95 14.03
C ALA A 215 -20.30 4.45 13.55
N GLU A 216 -20.38 5.71 13.12
CA GLU A 216 -21.61 6.32 12.60
C GLU A 216 -22.15 5.57 11.38
N LEU A 217 -21.30 5.29 10.39
CA LEU A 217 -21.68 4.55 9.17
C LEU A 217 -22.20 3.13 9.48
N ALA A 218 -21.75 2.54 10.57
CA ALA A 218 -22.18 1.22 11.02
C ALA A 218 -23.34 1.25 12.01
N GLY A 219 -23.91 2.41 12.32
CA GLY A 219 -24.99 2.56 13.31
C GLY A 219 -24.55 2.25 14.75
N LEU A 220 -23.27 2.40 15.05
CA LEU A 220 -22.70 2.27 16.39
C LEU A 220 -22.64 3.64 17.08
N ASP A 221 -22.63 3.65 18.42
CA ASP A 221 -22.46 4.88 19.20
C ASP A 221 -21.01 5.38 19.08
N PRO A 222 -20.74 6.53 18.43
CA PRO A 222 -19.37 7.02 18.21
C PRO A 222 -18.63 7.36 19.51
N GLU A 223 -19.34 7.75 20.56
CA GLU A 223 -18.71 8.14 21.83
C GLU A 223 -18.31 6.91 22.68
N LYS A 224 -19.07 5.82 22.57
CA LYS A 224 -18.86 4.60 23.38
C LYS A 224 -18.08 3.52 22.66
N THR A 225 -18.09 3.52 21.32
CA THR A 225 -17.44 2.45 20.53
C THR A 225 -15.95 2.64 20.45
N ARG A 226 -15.18 1.72 21.03
CA ARG A 226 -13.72 1.67 20.91
C ARG A 226 -13.32 0.71 19.82
N ALA A 227 -12.20 1.03 19.14
CA ALA A 227 -11.66 0.16 18.12
C ALA A 227 -10.82 -0.98 18.72
N VAL A 228 -11.06 -2.21 18.24
CA VAL A 228 -10.27 -3.40 18.61
C VAL A 228 -9.28 -3.70 17.49
N THR A 229 -7.99 -3.71 17.80
CA THR A 229 -6.93 -3.91 16.81
C THR A 229 -6.75 -5.40 16.47
N PHE A 230 -6.80 -5.70 15.17
CA PHE A 230 -6.49 -6.97 14.55
C PHE A 230 -5.14 -6.90 13.83
N GLY A 231 -4.46 -8.03 13.69
CA GLY A 231 -3.21 -8.11 12.93
C GLY A 231 -2.10 -7.21 13.46
N LYS A 232 -1.89 -7.17 14.78
CA LYS A 232 -0.77 -6.41 15.35
C LYS A 232 0.54 -6.87 14.72
N PRO A 233 1.43 -5.96 14.32
CA PRO A 233 2.76 -6.34 13.87
C PRO A 233 3.50 -7.09 14.97
N PRO A 234 4.37 -8.05 14.62
CA PRO A 234 5.16 -8.77 15.61
C PRO A 234 5.98 -7.74 16.41
N ARG A 235 5.94 -7.84 17.74
CA ARG A 235 6.79 -7.00 18.59
C ARG A 235 8.24 -7.32 18.25
N LYS A 236 8.99 -6.34 17.75
CA LYS A 236 10.43 -6.47 17.57
C LYS A 236 11.06 -6.53 18.97
N LEU A 237 11.42 -7.72 19.41
CA LEU A 237 12.10 -7.94 20.70
C LEU A 237 13.55 -7.40 20.72
N LEU A 238 14.08 -6.97 19.58
CA LEU A 238 15.48 -6.56 19.38
C LEU A 238 15.76 -5.06 19.63
N GLY A 239 14.82 -4.29 20.16
CA GLY A 239 15.03 -2.85 20.44
C GLY A 239 15.89 -2.52 21.67
N LEU A 240 16.55 -3.50 22.29
CA LEU A 240 17.27 -3.34 23.56
C LEU A 240 18.79 -3.16 23.44
N LEU A 241 19.38 -3.17 22.22
CA LEU A 241 20.82 -2.96 22.05
C LEU A 241 21.10 -1.56 21.45
N PRO A 242 21.77 -0.66 22.18
CA PRO A 242 22.23 0.63 21.65
C PRO A 242 23.23 0.37 20.51
N GLY A 243 22.98 0.92 19.34
CA GLY A 243 23.83 0.78 18.14
C GLY A 243 23.29 -0.17 17.06
N ALA A 244 22.33 -1.05 17.37
CA ALA A 244 21.72 -1.95 16.38
C ALA A 244 20.78 -1.24 15.38
N THR A 245 20.30 -0.04 15.74
CA THR A 245 19.28 0.68 14.95
C THR A 245 19.79 1.22 13.62
N LEU A 246 21.02 1.77 13.57
CA LEU A 246 21.56 2.35 12.33
C LEU A 246 21.92 1.26 11.30
N LEU A 247 22.61 0.22 11.76
CA LEU A 247 22.96 -0.93 10.90
C LEU A 247 21.71 -1.71 10.45
N GLN A 248 20.69 -1.82 11.28
CA GLN A 248 19.39 -2.42 10.91
C GLN A 248 18.61 -1.54 9.93
N GLN A 249 18.61 -0.23 10.09
CA GLN A 249 17.98 0.68 9.13
C GLN A 249 18.69 0.64 7.76
N LEU A 250 20.02 0.64 7.76
CA LEU A 250 20.83 0.52 6.53
C LEU A 250 20.66 -0.87 5.88
N SER A 251 20.64 -1.94 6.66
CA SER A 251 20.43 -3.29 6.12
C SER A 251 18.99 -3.49 5.63
N GLN A 252 17.99 -2.90 6.28
CA GLN A 252 16.61 -2.94 5.82
C GLN A 252 16.39 -2.10 4.54
N SER A 253 16.97 -0.91 4.44
CA SER A 253 16.88 -0.11 3.22
C SER A 253 17.61 -0.78 2.04
N LEU A 254 18.81 -1.32 2.25
CA LEU A 254 19.54 -2.09 1.25
C LEU A 254 18.83 -3.38 0.84
N SER A 255 18.27 -4.13 1.79
CA SER A 255 17.54 -5.37 1.48
C SER A 255 16.23 -5.09 0.74
N LEU A 256 15.54 -4.00 1.04
CA LEU A 256 14.36 -3.57 0.30
C LEU A 256 14.73 -3.11 -1.12
N GLU A 257 15.81 -2.34 -1.28
CA GLU A 257 16.33 -1.93 -2.58
C GLU A 257 16.69 -3.15 -3.46
N LEU A 258 17.35 -4.14 -2.89
CA LEU A 258 17.71 -5.37 -3.59
C LEU A 258 16.50 -6.27 -3.87
N ALA A 259 15.59 -6.39 -2.93
CA ALA A 259 14.38 -7.24 -3.06
C ALA A 259 13.39 -6.70 -4.10
N TRP A 260 13.37 -5.39 -4.34
CA TRP A 260 12.43 -4.75 -5.26
C TRP A 260 13.03 -4.40 -6.62
N ASN A 261 14.30 -4.70 -6.81
CA ASN A 261 14.94 -4.49 -8.11
C ASN A 261 14.21 -5.31 -9.19
N GLY A 262 13.74 -4.64 -10.23
CA GLY A 262 13.02 -5.29 -11.32
C GLY A 262 11.54 -5.61 -11.05
N GLN A 263 10.96 -5.20 -9.91
CA GLN A 263 9.53 -5.35 -9.66
C GLN A 263 8.78 -4.02 -9.91
N PRO A 264 7.60 -4.04 -10.56
CA PRO A 264 6.73 -2.87 -10.64
C PRO A 264 6.29 -2.45 -9.24
N LEU A 265 6.45 -1.18 -8.93
CA LEU A 265 6.17 -0.63 -7.60
C LEU A 265 5.17 0.52 -7.67
N TRP A 266 4.24 0.50 -6.74
CA TRP A 266 3.48 1.65 -6.30
C TRP A 266 4.08 2.15 -4.99
N LEU A 267 5.21 2.85 -5.10
CA LEU A 267 6.01 3.28 -3.95
C LEU A 267 6.41 4.75 -4.12
N HIS A 268 6.04 5.56 -3.13
CA HIS A 268 6.58 6.91 -3.01
C HIS A 268 7.95 6.83 -2.33
N ARG A 269 8.95 7.41 -2.98
CA ARG A 269 10.31 7.58 -2.42
C ARG A 269 10.58 9.07 -2.29
N PRO A 270 10.78 9.58 -1.08
CA PRO A 270 11.15 10.97 -0.86
C PRO A 270 12.54 11.31 -1.39
#